data_27afc5d8c41fc70b410ad5731b4b8dbb
#
_entry.id   27afc5d8c41fc70b410ad5731b4b8dbb
#
_cell.length_a   1.000
_cell.length_b   1.000
_cell.length_c   1.000
_cell.angle_alpha   90.00
_cell.angle_beta   90.00
_cell.angle_gamma   90.00
#
_symmetry.space_group_name_H-M   'P 1'
#
loop_
_entity.id
_entity.type
_entity.pdbx_description
1 polymer ?
#
loop_
_entity_poly.entity_id
_entity_poly.type
_entity_poly.pdbx_seq_one_letter_code
_entity_poly.pdbx_strand_id
1 'polypeptide(L)' 'MKAEKYSKRQEQVGRWKVNIVSYKLGGRYYCTVDNVEPGATLARGQGSTRDEAEKKALDKAKELVAKTRVVA' A
#
# COMPACT_ATOMS: atom_id res chain seq x y z
N MET A 1 19.50 9.51 -0.64
CA MET A 1 18.45 10.05 -1.51
C MET A 1 17.21 10.33 -0.69
N LYS A 2 16.65 11.49 -0.82
CA LYS A 2 15.47 11.85 -0.04
C LYS A 2 14.21 11.48 -0.77
N ALA A 3 13.26 10.87 -0.07
CA ALA A 3 11.94 10.62 -0.61
C ALA A 3 11.20 11.95 -0.78
N GLU A 4 10.59 12.14 -1.94
CA GLU A 4 9.83 13.33 -2.26
C GLU A 4 8.35 13.00 -2.34
N LYS A 5 7.52 14.04 -2.19
CA LYS A 5 6.06 13.90 -2.31
C LYS A 5 5.48 12.79 -1.45
N TYR A 6 5.99 12.70 -0.24
CA TYR A 6 5.53 11.72 0.74
C TYR A 6 4.07 11.96 1.09
N SER A 7 3.27 10.92 1.02
CA SER A 7 1.85 10.98 1.35
C SER A 7 1.47 9.74 2.15
N LYS A 8 0.68 9.93 3.17
CA LYS A 8 0.18 8.85 4.01
C LYS A 8 -1.30 9.04 4.24
N ARG A 9 -2.08 7.99 4.04
CA ARG A 9 -3.49 8.00 4.37
C ARG A 9 -3.92 6.62 4.86
N GLN A 10 -5.05 6.59 5.55
CA GLN A 10 -5.66 5.34 5.97
C GLN A 10 -6.85 5.02 5.09
N GLU A 11 -7.00 3.76 4.75
CA GLU A 11 -8.16 3.28 4.02
C GLU A 11 -8.56 1.92 4.57
N GLN A 12 -9.75 1.48 4.19
CA GLN A 12 -10.23 0.18 4.58
C GLN A 12 -10.24 -0.74 3.36
N VAL A 13 -9.58 -1.89 3.50
CA VAL A 13 -9.55 -2.93 2.47
C VAL A 13 -10.24 -4.14 3.07
N GLY A 14 -11.47 -4.40 2.63
CA GLY A 14 -12.29 -5.42 3.25
C GLY A 14 -12.57 -5.08 4.71
N ARG A 15 -12.15 -5.94 5.63
CA ARG A 15 -12.30 -5.70 7.06
C ARG A 15 -11.06 -5.09 7.69
N TRP A 16 -10.05 -4.81 6.88
CA TRP A 16 -8.74 -4.41 7.38
C TRP A 16 -8.55 -2.92 7.20
N LYS A 17 -8.10 -2.27 8.25
CA LYS A 17 -7.61 -0.90 8.14
C LYS A 17 -6.16 -0.95 7.71
N VAL A 18 -5.84 -0.16 6.70
CA VAL A 18 -4.48 -0.13 6.17
C VAL A 18 -3.98 1.30 6.07
N ASN A 19 -2.67 1.45 6.21
CA ASN A 19 -1.99 2.71 5.93
C ASN A 19 -1.42 2.60 4.53
N ILE A 20 -1.71 3.60 3.71
CA ILE A 20 -1.16 3.69 2.36
C ILE A 20 -0.15 4.81 2.35
N VAL A 21 1.10 4.46 2.16
CA VAL A 21 2.20 5.40 2.13
C VAL A 21 2.75 5.43 0.72
N SER A 22 2.81 6.61 0.13
CA SER A 22 3.40 6.77 -1.19
C SER A 22 4.44 7.87 -1.18
N TYR A 23 5.44 7.73 -2.02
CA TYR A 23 6.51 8.71 -2.13
C TYR A 23 7.18 8.57 -3.49
N LYS A 24 7.91 9.61 -3.87
CA LYS A 24 8.70 9.62 -5.10
C LYS A 24 10.18 9.51 -4.74
N LEU A 25 10.87 8.63 -5.41
CA LEU A 25 12.29 8.42 -5.20
C LEU A 25 12.96 8.13 -6.54
N GLY A 26 13.92 8.96 -6.92
CA GLY A 26 14.68 8.74 -8.14
C GLY A 26 13.83 8.70 -9.41
N GLY A 27 12.80 9.54 -9.51
CA GLY A 27 11.95 9.60 -10.68
C GLY A 27 10.87 8.51 -10.75
N ARG A 28 10.77 7.68 -9.73
CA ARG A 28 9.74 6.65 -9.61
C ARG A 28 8.89 6.86 -8.37
N TYR A 29 7.64 6.47 -8.48
CA TYR A 29 6.74 6.46 -7.34
C TYR A 29 6.67 5.07 -6.73
N TYR A 30 6.65 5.05 -5.42
CA TYR A 30 6.54 3.82 -4.64
C TYR A 30 5.36 3.94 -3.69
N CYS A 31 4.70 2.83 -3.47
CA CYS A 31 3.59 2.79 -2.53
C CYS A 31 3.69 1.53 -1.67
N THR A 32 3.46 1.70 -0.39
CA THR A 32 3.44 0.60 0.56
C THR A 32 2.09 0.59 1.25
N VAL A 33 1.49 -0.58 1.35
CA VAL A 33 0.24 -0.77 2.08
C VAL A 33 0.54 -1.61 3.31
N ASP A 34 0.33 -1.02 4.48
CA ASP A 34 0.60 -1.66 5.75
C ASP A 34 -0.71 -1.92 6.50
N ASN A 35 -0.79 -3.05 7.15
CA ASN A 35 -1.89 -3.33 8.06
C ASN A 35 -1.68 -2.52 9.35
N VAL A 36 -2.72 -1.80 9.78
CA VAL A 36 -2.63 -0.99 11.00
C VAL A 36 -2.41 -1.86 12.21
N GLU A 37 -3.08 -3.00 12.29
CA GLU A 37 -2.88 -4.00 13.33
C GLU A 37 -2.80 -5.38 12.68
N PRO A 38 -1.68 -6.07 12.81
CA PRO A 38 -0.53 -5.85 13.70
C PRO A 38 0.61 -5.00 13.13
N GLY A 39 0.41 -4.20 12.14
CA GLY A 39 1.44 -3.33 11.60
C GLY A 39 2.37 -3.97 10.59
N ALA A 40 1.92 -5.01 9.94
CA ALA A 40 2.72 -5.71 8.93
C ALA A 40 2.51 -5.13 7.55
N THR A 41 3.55 -5.13 6.73
CA THR A 41 3.44 -4.71 5.33
C THR A 41 2.65 -5.76 4.55
N LEU A 42 1.55 -5.34 3.95
CA LEU A 42 0.72 -6.22 3.13
C LEU A 42 1.19 -6.28 1.69
N ALA A 43 1.53 -5.14 1.12
CA ALA A 43 1.87 -5.08 -0.28
C ALA A 43 2.71 -3.85 -0.59
N ARG A 44 3.42 -3.93 -1.72
CA ARG A 44 4.19 -2.82 -2.25
C ARG A 44 3.92 -2.72 -3.74
N GLY A 45 3.92 -1.50 -4.25
CA GLY A 45 3.81 -1.24 -5.66
C GLY A 45 4.73 -0.13 -6.08
N GLN A 46 5.04 -0.08 -7.37
CA GLN A 46 5.84 0.99 -7.93
C GLN A 46 5.36 1.29 -9.34
N GLY A 47 5.61 2.50 -9.77
CA GLY A 47 5.20 2.91 -11.11
C GLY A 47 5.79 4.25 -11.48
N SER A 48 5.49 4.69 -12.68
CA SER A 48 5.93 6.01 -13.16
C SER A 48 5.06 7.13 -12.62
N THR A 49 3.89 6.81 -12.08
CA THR A 49 2.99 7.77 -11.44
C THR A 49 2.56 7.25 -10.09
N ARG A 50 2.10 8.17 -9.24
CA ARG A 50 1.57 7.79 -7.93
C ARG A 50 0.36 6.88 -8.06
N ASP A 51 -0.56 7.20 -8.97
CA ASP A 51 -1.76 6.41 -9.18
C ASP A 51 -1.41 4.97 -9.57
N GLU A 52 -0.44 4.81 -10.44
CA GLU A 52 0.02 3.49 -10.85
C GLU A 52 0.62 2.71 -9.68
N ALA A 53 1.48 3.36 -8.90
CA ALA A 53 2.09 2.72 -7.73
C ALA A 53 1.04 2.31 -6.70
N GLU A 54 0.10 3.21 -6.41
CA GLU A 54 -0.98 2.93 -5.46
C GLU A 54 -1.90 1.83 -5.96
N LYS A 55 -2.26 1.87 -7.23
CA LYS A 55 -3.12 0.84 -7.81
C LYS A 55 -2.49 -0.55 -7.69
N LYS A 56 -1.23 -0.66 -8.04
CA LYS A 56 -0.52 -1.94 -7.94
C LYS A 56 -0.44 -2.43 -6.50
N ALA A 57 -0.11 -1.55 -5.57
CA ALA A 57 -0.02 -1.90 -4.17
C ALA A 57 -1.38 -2.32 -3.62
N LEU A 58 -2.43 -1.55 -3.92
CA LEU A 58 -3.78 -1.86 -3.46
C LEU A 58 -4.32 -3.15 -4.06
N ASP A 59 -4.08 -3.40 -5.34
CA ASP A 59 -4.50 -4.65 -5.98
C ASP A 59 -3.87 -5.85 -5.29
N LYS A 60 -2.58 -5.75 -4.98
CA LYS A 60 -1.88 -6.82 -4.26
C LYS A 60 -2.40 -6.98 -2.84
N ALA A 61 -2.67 -5.87 -2.16
CA ALA A 61 -3.21 -5.91 -0.81
C ALA A 61 -4.59 -6.55 -0.79
N LYS A 62 -5.45 -6.19 -1.73
CA LYS A 62 -6.78 -6.77 -1.85
C LYS A 62 -6.71 -8.27 -2.12
N GLU A 63 -5.81 -8.67 -2.98
CA GLU A 63 -5.61 -10.08 -3.28
C GLU A 63 -5.14 -10.84 -2.04
N LEU A 64 -4.21 -10.28 -1.31
CA LEU A 64 -3.70 -10.91 -0.09
C LEU A 64 -4.80 -11.03 0.97
N VAL A 65 -5.59 -9.97 1.17
CA VAL A 65 -6.70 -9.99 2.11
C VAL A 65 -7.75 -11.03 1.70
N ALA A 66 -8.01 -11.16 0.41
CA ALA A 66 -8.96 -12.15 -0.09
C ALA A 66 -8.47 -13.58 0.12
N LYS A 67 -7.17 -13.79 0.03
CA LYS A 67 -6.55 -15.11 0.27
C LYS A 67 -6.45 -15.42 1.74
N THR A 68 -6.21 -14.41 2.56
CA THR A 68 -6.10 -14.60 3.99
C THR A 68 -7.49 -14.61 4.59
N ARG A 69 -8.14 -15.74 4.53
CA ARG A 69 -9.41 -15.85 5.21
C ARG A 69 -9.15 -15.92 6.69
N VAL A 70 -9.67 -14.92 7.39
CA VAL A 70 -9.81 -15.06 8.81
C VAL A 70 -10.89 -16.10 8.99
N VAL A 71 -10.46 -17.30 9.28
CA VAL A 71 -11.38 -18.29 9.75
C VAL A 71 -11.77 -17.84 11.14
N ALA A 72 -12.84 -17.17 11.20
CA ALA A 72 -13.38 -16.84 12.50
C ALA A 72 -13.86 -18.10 13.16
#